data_0856ea3fe1d7e2945a9b5488f68bc9af
#
_entry.id   0856ea3fe1d7e2945a9b5488f68bc9af
#
_cell.length_a   1.000
_cell.length_b   1.000
_cell.length_c   1.000
_cell.angle_alpha   90.00
_cell.angle_beta   90.00
_cell.angle_gamma   90.00
#
_symmetry.space_group_name_H-M   'P 1'
#
loop_
_entity.id
_entity.type
_entity.pdbx_description
1 polymer ?
#
loop_
_entity_poly.entity_id
_entity_poly.type
_entity_poly.pdbx_seq_one_letter_code
_entity_poly.pdbx_strand_id
1 'polypeptide(L)'
;MLKVEGLRAGYGAINILWDLSFTIGDGEIVAILGSNGAGKTTMVRAVTGIVRPSVGSVVFDGEELAKKSSRYILDKGIVQVPEGRQLFTEMTVLENLEMGAFNAATQAAFEKNLETVYRWFPKLRERAKQAAGTLSGGEQQMVAVARAIIGMPKLLILDEPSLGLAPNIVDEILAVASTMAKEDGISVMLVEQDITKALSCADRGYVIENGRIALEGTAAELSANEHVKKAYLGI
;
A
#
# COMPACT_ATOMS: atom_id res chain seq x y z
N MET A 1 -13.94 -7.64 1.87
CA MET A 1 -12.78 -7.28 1.02
C MET A 1 -11.59 -8.20 1.26
N LEU A 2 -10.56 -7.90 2.09
CA LEU A 2 -9.43 -8.78 2.38
C LEU A 2 -9.53 -9.41 3.77
N LYS A 3 -9.28 -10.73 3.86
CA LYS A 3 -9.18 -11.48 5.11
C LYS A 3 -7.94 -12.36 5.08
N VAL A 4 -7.06 -12.19 6.06
CA VAL A 4 -5.86 -13.01 6.25
C VAL A 4 -6.00 -13.75 7.58
N GLU A 5 -5.82 -15.08 7.58
CA GLU A 5 -5.99 -15.92 8.78
C GLU A 5 -4.84 -16.88 8.95
N GLY A 6 -4.24 -16.88 10.15
CA GLY A 6 -3.22 -17.81 10.58
C GLY A 6 -1.99 -17.85 9.68
N LEU A 7 -1.64 -16.72 9.04
CA LEU A 7 -0.63 -16.67 8.00
C LEU A 7 0.77 -16.96 8.57
N ARG A 8 1.44 -17.96 7.98
CA ARG A 8 2.85 -18.25 8.22
C ARG A 8 3.60 -18.19 6.90
N ALA A 9 4.61 -17.33 6.83
CA ALA A 9 5.41 -17.12 5.63
C ALA A 9 6.85 -16.74 5.97
N GLY A 10 7.76 -16.96 5.02
CA GLY A 10 9.17 -16.66 5.18
C GLY A 10 9.99 -17.02 3.95
N TYR A 11 11.28 -17.16 4.10
CA TYR A 11 12.24 -17.41 3.01
C TYR A 11 13.04 -18.69 3.28
N GLY A 12 12.93 -19.66 2.40
CA GLY A 12 13.57 -20.98 2.58
C GLY A 12 13.08 -21.66 3.87
N ALA A 13 14.00 -21.97 4.78
CA ALA A 13 13.68 -22.59 6.07
C ALA A 13 13.34 -21.57 7.18
N ILE A 14 13.48 -20.26 6.90
CA ILE A 14 13.31 -19.21 7.92
C ILE A 14 11.89 -18.65 7.82
N ASN A 15 11.08 -18.88 8.86
CA ASN A 15 9.79 -18.21 9.01
C ASN A 15 9.98 -16.80 9.57
N ILE A 16 9.32 -15.83 8.95
CA ILE A 16 9.27 -14.42 9.39
C ILE A 16 7.92 -14.11 10.01
N LEU A 17 6.83 -14.65 9.43
CA LEU A 17 5.47 -14.44 9.92
C LEU A 17 5.01 -15.69 10.68
N TRP A 18 4.33 -15.44 11.81
CA TRP A 18 3.90 -16.48 12.73
C TRP A 18 2.44 -16.24 13.15
N ASP A 19 1.49 -17.00 12.55
CA ASP A 19 0.08 -16.94 12.89
C ASP A 19 -0.52 -15.53 12.78
N LEU A 20 -0.20 -14.82 11.67
CA LEU A 20 -0.63 -13.45 11.47
C LEU A 20 -2.03 -13.43 10.89
N SER A 21 -2.95 -12.70 11.54
CA SER A 21 -4.35 -12.58 11.13
C SER A 21 -4.79 -11.13 11.15
N PHE A 22 -5.42 -10.66 10.06
CA PHE A 22 -5.98 -9.31 9.97
C PHE A 22 -7.04 -9.23 8.87
N THR A 23 -7.82 -8.16 8.88
CA THR A 23 -8.85 -7.92 7.87
C THR A 23 -8.78 -6.48 7.35
N ILE A 24 -9.28 -6.26 6.13
CA ILE A 24 -9.51 -4.92 5.56
C ILE A 24 -10.91 -4.94 4.96
N GLY A 25 -11.76 -3.99 5.39
CA GLY A 25 -13.12 -3.79 4.86
C GLY A 25 -13.13 -3.07 3.52
N ASP A 26 -14.33 -2.94 2.92
CA ASP A 26 -14.52 -2.17 1.70
C ASP A 26 -14.45 -0.66 2.01
N GLY A 27 -13.66 0.09 1.24
CA GLY A 27 -13.47 1.53 1.42
C GLY A 27 -12.76 1.93 2.72
N GLU A 28 -12.10 0.98 3.39
CA GLU A 28 -11.44 1.18 4.67
C GLU A 28 -9.94 1.47 4.48
N ILE A 29 -9.39 2.38 5.30
CA ILE A 29 -7.95 2.62 5.41
C ILE A 29 -7.44 1.90 6.66
N VAL A 30 -6.65 0.86 6.46
CA VAL A 30 -6.05 0.08 7.54
C VAL A 30 -4.55 0.29 7.59
N ALA A 31 -4.05 0.75 8.74
CA ALA A 31 -2.62 0.90 8.98
C ALA A 31 -2.00 -0.42 9.45
N ILE A 32 -0.89 -0.80 8.83
CA ILE A 32 -0.02 -1.89 9.28
C ILE A 32 1.27 -1.26 9.80
N LEU A 33 1.45 -1.31 11.10
CA LEU A 33 2.47 -0.58 11.83
C LEU A 33 3.53 -1.52 12.38
N GLY A 34 4.76 -1.05 12.52
CA GLY A 34 5.82 -1.83 13.14
C GLY A 34 7.21 -1.32 12.78
N SER A 35 8.19 -1.67 13.60
CA SER A 35 9.60 -1.34 13.36
C SER A 35 10.17 -2.05 12.13
N ASN A 36 11.38 -1.64 11.72
CA ASN A 36 12.12 -2.34 10.68
C ASN A 36 12.41 -3.78 11.13
N GLY A 37 12.21 -4.75 10.22
CA GLY A 37 12.37 -6.16 10.53
C GLY A 37 11.18 -6.82 11.25
N ALA A 38 10.11 -6.09 11.57
CA ALA A 38 8.91 -6.66 12.21
C ALA A 38 8.16 -7.70 11.35
N GLY A 39 8.39 -7.71 10.01
CA GLY A 39 7.74 -8.63 9.09
C GLY A 39 6.79 -7.96 8.09
N LYS A 40 6.63 -6.63 8.11
CA LYS A 40 5.72 -5.87 7.25
C LYS A 40 5.88 -6.19 5.76
N THR A 41 7.09 -6.07 5.23
CA THR A 41 7.38 -6.37 3.81
C THR A 41 7.11 -7.84 3.45
N THR A 42 7.39 -8.77 4.37
CA THR A 42 7.09 -10.20 4.15
C THR A 42 5.58 -10.44 4.10
N MET A 43 4.81 -9.74 4.94
CA MET A 43 3.34 -9.78 4.93
C MET A 43 2.79 -9.23 3.61
N VAL A 44 3.25 -8.05 3.16
CA VAL A 44 2.88 -7.49 1.85
C VAL A 44 3.19 -8.47 0.72
N ARG A 45 4.39 -9.06 0.71
CA ARG A 45 4.81 -10.05 -0.29
C ARG A 45 3.97 -11.32 -0.25
N ALA A 46 3.48 -11.72 0.92
CA ALA A 46 2.58 -12.87 1.04
C ALA A 46 1.20 -12.55 0.48
N VAL A 47 0.64 -11.37 0.79
CA VAL A 47 -0.64 -10.90 0.26
C VAL A 47 -0.61 -10.72 -1.26
N THR A 48 0.51 -10.20 -1.81
CA THR A 48 0.69 -9.96 -3.25
C THR A 48 1.19 -11.20 -4.03
N GLY A 49 1.35 -12.36 -3.36
CA GLY A 49 1.72 -13.63 -3.99
C GLY A 49 3.19 -13.73 -4.44
N ILE A 50 4.05 -12.81 -3.99
CA ILE A 50 5.51 -12.86 -4.21
C ILE A 50 6.14 -13.94 -3.31
N VAL A 51 5.67 -14.02 -2.05
CA VAL A 51 6.05 -15.07 -1.10
C VAL A 51 4.84 -15.97 -0.88
N ARG A 52 5.02 -17.29 -1.05
CA ARG A 52 3.95 -18.25 -0.79
C ARG A 52 3.86 -18.59 0.69
N PRO A 53 2.70 -18.39 1.34
CA PRO A 53 2.50 -18.85 2.70
C PRO A 53 2.66 -20.36 2.83
N SER A 54 3.27 -20.81 3.92
CA SER A 54 3.36 -22.25 4.26
C SER A 54 2.09 -22.75 4.97
N VAL A 55 1.41 -21.84 5.70
CA VAL A 55 0.17 -22.09 6.45
C VAL A 55 -0.70 -20.84 6.39
N GLY A 56 -2.00 -21.00 6.60
CA GLY A 56 -2.97 -19.92 6.63
C GLY A 56 -3.63 -19.66 5.29
N SER A 57 -4.46 -18.63 5.25
CA SER A 57 -5.25 -18.24 4.09
C SER A 57 -5.16 -16.73 3.83
N VAL A 58 -5.32 -16.36 2.56
CA VAL A 58 -5.47 -14.99 2.08
C VAL A 58 -6.69 -14.96 1.20
N VAL A 59 -7.80 -14.47 1.72
CA VAL A 59 -9.08 -14.41 1.00
C VAL A 59 -9.39 -12.97 0.59
N PHE A 60 -9.64 -12.74 -0.68
CA PHE A 60 -10.00 -11.43 -1.23
C PHE A 60 -11.30 -11.55 -2.04
N ASP A 61 -12.30 -10.75 -1.69
CA ASP A 61 -13.65 -10.81 -2.27
C ASP A 61 -14.24 -12.24 -2.28
N GLY A 62 -13.97 -13.02 -1.22
CA GLY A 62 -14.44 -14.40 -1.09
C GLY A 62 -13.59 -15.45 -1.83
N GLU A 63 -12.53 -15.05 -2.52
CA GLU A 63 -11.64 -15.96 -3.24
C GLU A 63 -10.30 -16.17 -2.51
N GLU A 64 -9.86 -17.44 -2.39
CA GLU A 64 -8.58 -17.80 -1.79
C GLU A 64 -7.41 -17.49 -2.75
N LEU A 65 -6.46 -16.67 -2.30
CA LEU A 65 -5.33 -16.17 -3.09
C LEU A 65 -3.95 -16.73 -2.71
N ALA A 66 -3.80 -17.40 -1.55
CA ALA A 66 -2.48 -17.80 -1.03
C ALA A 66 -1.63 -18.66 -1.99
N LYS A 67 -2.27 -19.34 -2.95
CA LYS A 67 -1.59 -20.16 -3.96
C LYS A 67 -1.60 -19.57 -5.36
N LYS A 68 -2.18 -18.38 -5.53
CA LYS A 68 -2.27 -17.70 -6.82
C LYS A 68 -0.97 -17.00 -7.17
N SER A 69 -0.76 -16.71 -8.45
CA SER A 69 0.39 -15.91 -8.89
C SER A 69 0.16 -14.42 -8.61
N SER A 70 1.25 -13.66 -8.48
CA SER A 70 1.18 -12.20 -8.32
C SER A 70 0.42 -11.54 -9.47
N ARG A 71 0.56 -12.04 -10.70
CA ARG A 71 -0.21 -11.55 -11.85
C ARG A 71 -1.70 -11.74 -11.65
N TYR A 72 -2.13 -12.92 -11.19
CA TYR A 72 -3.54 -13.18 -10.91
C TYR A 72 -4.09 -12.26 -9.82
N ILE A 73 -3.32 -12.06 -8.74
CA ILE A 73 -3.68 -11.17 -7.62
C ILE A 73 -3.81 -9.71 -8.09
N LEU A 74 -2.88 -9.26 -8.93
CA LEU A 74 -2.94 -7.95 -9.56
C LEU A 74 -4.20 -7.78 -10.42
N ASP A 75 -4.53 -8.78 -11.25
CA ASP A 75 -5.74 -8.75 -12.09
C ASP A 75 -7.05 -8.78 -11.28
N LYS A 76 -7.03 -9.22 -10.00
CA LYS A 76 -8.16 -9.10 -9.06
C LYS A 76 -8.31 -7.70 -8.46
N GLY A 77 -7.34 -6.83 -8.64
CA GLY A 77 -7.37 -5.44 -8.18
C GLY A 77 -6.60 -5.18 -6.89
N ILE A 78 -5.69 -6.07 -6.46
CA ILE A 78 -4.72 -5.76 -5.40
C ILE A 78 -3.49 -5.17 -6.06
N VAL A 79 -3.28 -3.86 -5.88
CA VAL A 79 -2.16 -3.13 -6.49
C VAL A 79 -1.27 -2.57 -5.40
N GLN A 80 0.05 -2.78 -5.53
CA GLN A 80 1.05 -2.32 -4.58
C GLN A 80 1.86 -1.15 -5.16
N VAL A 81 2.05 -0.12 -4.35
CA VAL A 81 3.14 0.85 -4.50
C VAL A 81 4.27 0.38 -3.58
N PRO A 82 5.37 -0.16 -4.12
CA PRO A 82 6.45 -0.70 -3.31
C PRO A 82 7.30 0.40 -2.68
N GLU A 83 8.00 0.06 -1.61
CA GLU A 83 9.08 0.88 -1.07
C GLU A 83 10.10 1.25 -2.16
N GLY A 84 10.61 2.48 -2.13
CA GLY A 84 11.63 2.95 -3.08
C GLY A 84 11.08 3.31 -4.46
N ARG A 85 9.74 3.52 -4.59
CA ARG A 85 9.03 4.07 -5.78
C ARG A 85 9.09 3.18 -7.02
N GLN A 86 10.24 2.59 -7.33
CA GLN A 86 10.52 1.69 -8.45
C GLN A 86 9.97 2.21 -9.79
N LEU A 87 10.33 3.44 -10.14
CA LEU A 87 9.98 4.05 -11.42
C LEU A 87 10.93 3.58 -12.52
N PHE A 88 10.44 3.64 -13.75
CA PHE A 88 11.27 3.58 -14.94
C PHE A 88 11.88 4.97 -15.18
N THR A 89 13.07 5.20 -14.67
CA THR A 89 13.69 6.54 -14.56
C THR A 89 13.96 7.20 -15.90
N GLU A 90 14.26 6.41 -16.95
CA GLU A 90 14.50 6.87 -18.31
C GLU A 90 13.21 7.17 -19.09
N MET A 91 12.07 6.65 -18.62
CA MET A 91 10.76 6.92 -19.20
C MET A 91 10.20 8.23 -18.66
N THR A 92 9.35 8.86 -19.46
CA THR A 92 8.59 10.05 -19.06
C THR A 92 7.58 9.72 -17.95
N VAL A 93 7.02 10.76 -17.31
CA VAL A 93 5.91 10.61 -16.37
C VAL A 93 4.74 9.89 -17.03
N LEU A 94 4.32 10.32 -18.23
CA LEU A 94 3.20 9.71 -18.93
C LEU A 94 3.46 8.23 -19.24
N GLU A 95 4.62 7.86 -19.77
CA GLU A 95 4.98 6.47 -20.03
C GLU A 95 5.00 5.61 -18.76
N ASN A 96 5.47 6.17 -17.62
CA ASN A 96 5.34 5.48 -16.34
C ASN A 96 3.87 5.24 -15.95
N LEU A 97 2.97 6.19 -16.20
CA LEU A 97 1.54 6.02 -15.94
C LEU A 97 0.92 4.98 -16.89
N GLU A 98 1.29 4.97 -18.17
CA GLU A 98 0.86 3.96 -19.15
C GLU A 98 1.19 2.53 -18.71
N MET A 99 2.35 2.33 -18.04
CA MET A 99 2.71 1.03 -17.46
C MET A 99 1.75 0.56 -16.35
N GLY A 100 0.96 1.47 -15.76
CA GLY A 100 -0.12 1.13 -14.82
C GLY A 100 -1.33 0.48 -15.48
N ALA A 101 -1.51 0.67 -16.79
CA ALA A 101 -2.59 0.06 -17.58
C ALA A 101 -2.22 -1.37 -18.03
N PHE A 102 -2.06 -2.28 -17.10
CA PHE A 102 -1.44 -3.60 -17.28
C PHE A 102 -2.34 -4.68 -17.90
N ASN A 103 -3.63 -4.43 -18.11
CA ASN A 103 -4.57 -5.36 -18.74
C ASN A 103 -5.56 -4.63 -19.66
N ALA A 104 -6.35 -5.39 -20.43
CA ALA A 104 -7.27 -4.84 -21.42
C ALA A 104 -8.29 -3.86 -20.82
N ALA A 105 -8.79 -4.11 -19.60
CA ALA A 105 -9.76 -3.23 -18.94
C ALA A 105 -9.13 -1.90 -18.54
N THR A 106 -7.95 -1.93 -17.95
CA THR A 106 -7.21 -0.73 -17.54
C THR A 106 -6.69 0.06 -18.73
N GLN A 107 -6.32 -0.61 -19.84
CA GLN A 107 -5.96 0.04 -21.10
C GLN A 107 -7.17 0.75 -21.73
N ALA A 108 -8.34 0.12 -21.77
CA ALA A 108 -9.55 0.73 -22.30
C ALA A 108 -10.02 1.94 -21.47
N ALA A 109 -9.73 1.97 -20.17
CA ALA A 109 -10.08 3.05 -19.26
C ALA A 109 -8.96 4.09 -19.07
N PHE A 110 -7.82 3.96 -19.75
CA PHE A 110 -6.60 4.72 -19.49
C PHE A 110 -6.83 6.24 -19.48
N GLU A 111 -7.43 6.80 -20.53
CA GLU A 111 -7.67 8.24 -20.65
C GLU A 111 -8.53 8.77 -19.48
N LYS A 112 -9.60 8.04 -19.12
CA LYS A 112 -10.46 8.39 -17.99
C LYS A 112 -9.70 8.37 -16.67
N ASN A 113 -8.89 7.34 -16.47
CA ASN A 113 -8.11 7.17 -15.23
C ASN A 113 -6.99 8.20 -15.16
N LEU A 114 -6.38 8.57 -16.29
CA LEU A 114 -5.38 9.61 -16.40
C LEU A 114 -5.94 10.97 -15.98
N GLU A 115 -7.14 11.33 -16.42
CA GLU A 115 -7.82 12.55 -15.99
C GLU A 115 -8.10 12.56 -14.48
N THR A 116 -8.46 11.41 -13.90
CA THR A 116 -8.63 11.28 -12.44
C THR A 116 -7.31 11.47 -11.70
N VAL A 117 -6.25 10.84 -12.17
CA VAL A 117 -4.89 11.02 -11.63
C VAL A 117 -4.44 12.47 -11.69
N TYR A 118 -4.65 13.16 -12.80
CA TYR A 118 -4.29 14.56 -12.96
C TYR A 118 -5.11 15.53 -12.10
N ARG A 119 -6.32 15.14 -11.72
CA ARG A 119 -7.13 15.89 -10.74
C ARG A 119 -6.54 15.81 -9.33
N TRP A 120 -6.00 14.65 -8.95
CA TRP A 120 -5.36 14.46 -7.65
C TRP A 120 -3.91 14.96 -7.60
N PHE A 121 -3.18 14.80 -8.70
CA PHE A 121 -1.78 15.22 -8.84
C PHE A 121 -1.61 16.14 -10.05
N PRO A 122 -2.10 17.40 -10.02
CA PRO A 122 -2.08 18.30 -11.18
C PRO A 122 -0.66 18.58 -11.71
N LYS A 123 0.34 18.55 -10.85
CA LYS A 123 1.77 18.70 -11.23
C LYS A 123 2.23 17.63 -12.21
N LEU A 124 1.66 16.42 -12.17
CA LEU A 124 2.05 15.35 -13.09
C LEU A 124 1.60 15.64 -14.53
N ARG A 125 0.49 16.35 -14.71
CA ARG A 125 0.04 16.82 -16.03
C ARG A 125 1.06 17.78 -16.67
N GLU A 126 1.53 18.75 -15.88
CA GLU A 126 2.51 19.74 -16.33
C GLU A 126 3.84 19.10 -16.71
N ARG A 127 4.19 17.99 -16.05
CA ARG A 127 5.44 17.26 -16.22
C ARG A 127 5.30 15.97 -17.03
N ALA A 128 4.18 15.76 -17.71
CA ALA A 128 3.86 14.50 -18.39
C ALA A 128 4.96 14.01 -19.34
N LYS A 129 5.65 14.94 -20.02
CA LYS A 129 6.75 14.66 -20.97
C LYS A 129 8.16 14.67 -20.35
N GLN A 130 8.28 14.95 -19.05
CA GLN A 130 9.55 14.98 -18.34
C GLN A 130 9.98 13.56 -17.95
N ALA A 131 11.28 13.23 -18.07
CA ALA A 131 11.84 11.97 -17.61
C ALA A 131 11.66 11.82 -16.09
N ALA A 132 11.09 10.70 -15.64
CA ALA A 132 10.73 10.48 -14.22
C ALA A 132 11.96 10.54 -13.30
N GLY A 133 13.14 10.14 -13.77
CA GLY A 133 14.38 10.21 -13.00
C GLY A 133 14.83 11.63 -12.66
N THR A 134 14.34 12.67 -13.36
CA THR A 134 14.70 14.07 -13.13
C THR A 134 13.76 14.80 -12.15
N LEU A 135 12.72 14.13 -11.70
CA LEU A 135 11.77 14.67 -10.72
C LEU A 135 12.34 14.68 -9.30
N SER A 136 11.82 15.56 -8.45
CA SER A 136 12.09 15.49 -7.01
C SER A 136 11.58 14.17 -6.42
N GLY A 137 12.12 13.74 -5.26
CA GLY A 137 11.71 12.52 -4.61
C GLY A 137 10.21 12.45 -4.30
N GLY A 138 9.59 13.59 -3.94
CA GLY A 138 8.15 13.68 -3.71
C GLY A 138 7.34 13.50 -4.99
N GLU A 139 7.73 14.14 -6.08
CA GLU A 139 7.07 14.00 -7.38
C GLU A 139 7.21 12.58 -7.94
N GLN A 140 8.37 11.94 -7.73
CA GLN A 140 8.55 10.52 -8.06
C GLN A 140 7.59 9.62 -7.28
N GLN A 141 7.36 9.90 -5.99
CA GLN A 141 6.39 9.16 -5.19
C GLN A 141 4.95 9.35 -5.70
N MET A 142 4.60 10.59 -6.08
CA MET A 142 3.30 10.86 -6.72
C MET A 142 3.14 10.08 -8.03
N VAL A 143 4.17 9.97 -8.86
CA VAL A 143 4.14 9.13 -10.09
C VAL A 143 3.94 7.66 -9.74
N ALA A 144 4.61 7.13 -8.70
CA ALA A 144 4.46 5.74 -8.28
C ALA A 144 3.03 5.43 -7.81
N VAL A 145 2.45 6.31 -6.98
CA VAL A 145 1.05 6.19 -6.53
C VAL A 145 0.08 6.35 -7.70
N ALA A 146 0.27 7.35 -8.55
CA ALA A 146 -0.53 7.60 -9.73
C ALA A 146 -0.54 6.40 -10.70
N ARG A 147 0.62 5.78 -10.93
CA ARG A 147 0.74 4.56 -11.74
C ARG A 147 -0.09 3.41 -11.17
N ALA A 148 -0.10 3.23 -9.85
CA ALA A 148 -0.92 2.21 -9.20
C ALA A 148 -2.42 2.49 -9.36
N ILE A 149 -2.84 3.76 -9.29
CA ILE A 149 -4.23 4.19 -9.47
C ILE A 149 -4.74 3.94 -10.90
N ILE A 150 -3.90 4.15 -11.91
CA ILE A 150 -4.22 3.78 -13.31
C ILE A 150 -4.64 2.30 -13.41
N GLY A 151 -4.07 1.45 -12.55
CA GLY A 151 -4.40 0.03 -12.46
C GLY A 151 -5.81 -0.28 -11.93
N MET A 152 -6.62 0.72 -11.58
CA MET A 152 -7.98 0.57 -11.05
C MET A 152 -8.03 -0.37 -9.82
N PRO A 153 -7.28 -0.08 -8.75
CA PRO A 153 -7.24 -0.96 -7.59
C PRO A 153 -8.59 -1.01 -6.88
N LYS A 154 -8.93 -2.20 -6.36
CA LYS A 154 -9.92 -2.35 -5.29
C LYS A 154 -9.26 -2.21 -3.93
N LEU A 155 -8.03 -2.73 -3.82
CA LEU A 155 -7.15 -2.59 -2.66
C LEU A 155 -5.82 -2.00 -3.12
N LEU A 156 -5.52 -0.79 -2.65
CA LEU A 156 -4.22 -0.14 -2.83
C LEU A 156 -3.34 -0.41 -1.62
N ILE A 157 -2.17 -1.00 -1.85
CA ILE A 157 -1.15 -1.20 -0.82
C ILE A 157 -0.09 -0.13 -1.00
N LEU A 158 0.10 0.72 0.02
CA LEU A 158 1.16 1.71 0.09
C LEU A 158 2.23 1.22 1.08
N ASP A 159 3.40 0.83 0.57
CA ASP A 159 4.48 0.25 1.36
C ASP A 159 5.53 1.33 1.66
N GLU A 160 5.54 1.84 2.90
CA GLU A 160 6.36 2.94 3.42
C GLU A 160 6.37 4.18 2.51
N PRO A 161 5.19 4.73 2.16
CA PRO A 161 5.09 5.84 1.22
C PRO A 161 5.72 7.13 1.74
N SER A 162 5.95 7.28 3.05
CA SER A 162 6.53 8.47 3.67
C SER A 162 8.06 8.50 3.68
N LEU A 163 8.71 7.37 3.40
CA LEU A 163 10.15 7.22 3.58
C LEU A 163 10.96 8.22 2.72
N GLY A 164 11.78 9.04 3.40
CA GLY A 164 12.67 10.01 2.75
C GLY A 164 11.96 11.16 2.04
N LEU A 165 10.72 11.47 2.43
CA LEU A 165 9.94 12.57 1.89
C LEU A 165 9.77 13.72 2.88
N ALA A 166 9.58 14.93 2.34
CA ALA A 166 9.20 16.09 3.14
C ALA A 166 7.76 15.92 3.68
N PRO A 167 7.47 16.39 4.91
CA PRO A 167 6.17 16.18 5.55
C PRO A 167 4.97 16.61 4.71
N ASN A 168 5.04 17.76 4.05
CA ASN A 168 3.97 18.27 3.20
C ASN A 168 3.64 17.37 1.99
N ILE A 169 4.62 16.63 1.47
CA ILE A 169 4.40 15.66 0.37
C ILE A 169 3.72 14.41 0.90
N VAL A 170 4.12 13.96 2.10
CA VAL A 170 3.45 12.84 2.77
C VAL A 170 1.98 13.17 3.01
N ASP A 171 1.69 14.35 3.54
CA ASP A 171 0.32 14.81 3.81
C ASP A 171 -0.51 14.83 2.50
N GLU A 172 0.08 15.29 1.38
CA GLU A 172 -0.58 15.30 0.07
C GLU A 172 -0.92 13.87 -0.40
N ILE A 173 0.01 12.92 -0.26
CA ILE A 173 -0.23 11.50 -0.64
C ILE A 173 -1.29 10.85 0.25
N LEU A 174 -1.23 11.07 1.56
CA LEU A 174 -2.20 10.51 2.51
C LEU A 174 -3.60 11.13 2.32
N ALA A 175 -3.68 12.42 1.98
CA ALA A 175 -4.95 13.07 1.63
C ALA A 175 -5.57 12.46 0.37
N VAL A 176 -4.76 12.16 -0.66
CA VAL A 176 -5.24 11.45 -1.86
C VAL A 176 -5.74 10.06 -1.50
N ALA A 177 -5.00 9.30 -0.69
CA ALA A 177 -5.44 7.97 -0.23
C ALA A 177 -6.77 8.03 0.54
N SER A 178 -6.96 9.06 1.39
CA SER A 178 -8.20 9.29 2.12
C SER A 178 -9.37 9.65 1.20
N THR A 179 -9.12 10.46 0.17
CA THR A 179 -10.14 10.81 -0.82
C THR A 179 -10.57 9.58 -1.62
N MET A 180 -9.61 8.77 -2.07
CA MET A 180 -9.87 7.52 -2.79
C MET A 180 -10.74 6.55 -1.98
N ALA A 181 -10.45 6.40 -0.69
CA ALA A 181 -11.22 5.51 0.17
C ALA A 181 -12.67 6.03 0.34
N LYS A 182 -12.84 7.32 0.61
CA LYS A 182 -14.15 7.91 0.93
C LYS A 182 -15.04 8.14 -0.29
N GLU A 183 -14.47 8.57 -1.42
CA GLU A 183 -15.24 8.99 -2.60
C GLU A 183 -15.33 7.88 -3.65
N ASP A 184 -14.26 7.10 -3.83
CA ASP A 184 -14.20 6.06 -4.86
C ASP A 184 -14.36 4.64 -4.28
N GLY A 185 -14.45 4.49 -2.95
CA GLY A 185 -14.62 3.20 -2.28
C GLY A 185 -13.41 2.26 -2.39
N ILE A 186 -12.23 2.80 -2.70
CA ILE A 186 -10.99 2.03 -2.81
C ILE A 186 -10.45 1.77 -1.40
N SER A 187 -10.26 0.50 -1.03
CA SER A 187 -9.63 0.17 0.25
C SER A 187 -8.13 0.42 0.21
N VAL A 188 -7.56 0.85 1.32
CA VAL A 188 -6.13 1.16 1.41
C VAL A 188 -5.49 0.38 2.55
N MET A 189 -4.42 -0.34 2.25
CA MET A 189 -3.49 -0.89 3.24
C MET A 189 -2.26 0.00 3.30
N LEU A 190 -2.14 0.78 4.36
CA LEU A 190 -1.02 1.69 4.59
C LEU A 190 0.00 1.00 5.52
N VAL A 191 1.15 0.64 4.96
CA VAL A 191 2.23 0.00 5.71
C VAL A 191 3.26 1.07 6.07
N GLU A 192 3.49 1.31 7.35
CA GLU A 192 4.31 2.42 7.83
C GLU A 192 5.11 2.08 9.08
N GLN A 193 6.22 2.79 9.25
CA GLN A 193 6.98 2.84 10.48
C GLN A 193 6.59 4.07 11.31
N ASP A 194 6.25 5.20 10.67
CA ASP A 194 5.77 6.41 11.35
C ASP A 194 4.30 6.26 11.74
N ILE A 195 4.08 5.83 12.98
CA ILE A 195 2.76 5.56 13.53
C ILE A 195 1.88 6.80 13.54
N THR A 196 2.45 7.98 13.88
CA THR A 196 1.69 9.22 13.97
C THR A 196 1.06 9.58 12.62
N LYS A 197 1.85 9.51 11.56
CA LYS A 197 1.38 9.78 10.20
C LYS A 197 0.36 8.76 9.74
N ALA A 198 0.63 7.47 9.96
CA ALA A 198 -0.28 6.43 9.53
C ALA A 198 -1.65 6.52 10.22
N LEU A 199 -1.67 6.72 11.54
CA LEU A 199 -2.90 6.82 12.31
C LEU A 199 -3.66 8.14 12.09
N SER A 200 -3.03 9.16 11.51
CA SER A 200 -3.72 10.42 11.18
C SER A 200 -4.77 10.27 10.07
N CYS A 201 -4.65 9.25 9.22
CA CYS A 201 -5.57 9.02 8.10
C CYS A 201 -6.26 7.65 8.13
N ALA A 202 -5.76 6.69 8.95
CA ALA A 202 -6.34 5.36 9.03
C ALA A 202 -7.60 5.32 9.89
N ASP A 203 -8.53 4.41 9.57
CA ASP A 203 -9.71 4.13 10.39
C ASP A 203 -9.32 3.26 11.59
N ARG A 204 -8.45 2.27 11.36
CA ARG A 204 -7.89 1.38 12.38
C ARG A 204 -6.54 0.84 11.95
N GLY A 205 -5.88 0.09 12.82
CA GLY A 205 -4.58 -0.49 12.49
C GLY A 205 -4.24 -1.75 13.25
N TYR A 206 -3.15 -2.35 12.81
CA TYR A 206 -2.49 -3.50 13.41
C TYR A 206 -1.01 -3.17 13.64
N VAL A 207 -0.51 -3.46 14.83
CA VAL A 207 0.92 -3.35 15.15
C VAL A 207 1.55 -4.72 15.01
N ILE A 208 2.55 -4.84 14.15
CA ILE A 208 3.32 -6.07 13.94
C ILE A 208 4.62 -6.01 14.72
N GLU A 209 4.87 -7.03 15.54
CA GLU A 209 6.12 -7.24 16.25
C GLU A 209 6.56 -8.69 16.08
N ASN A 210 7.81 -8.91 15.68
CA ASN A 210 8.41 -10.25 15.51
C ASN A 210 7.52 -11.20 14.66
N GLY A 211 6.90 -10.68 13.61
CA GLY A 211 6.08 -11.45 12.68
C GLY A 211 4.69 -11.85 13.21
N ARG A 212 4.19 -11.21 14.26
CA ARG A 212 2.87 -11.43 14.86
C ARG A 212 2.13 -10.12 15.01
N ILE A 213 0.80 -10.16 15.06
CA ILE A 213 0.01 -9.00 15.51
C ILE A 213 0.18 -8.91 17.04
N ALA A 214 0.75 -7.81 17.49
CA ALA A 214 0.92 -7.49 18.90
C ALA A 214 -0.28 -6.70 19.46
N LEU A 215 -0.82 -5.77 18.65
CA LEU A 215 -1.96 -4.93 18.99
C LEU A 215 -2.84 -4.72 17.76
N GLU A 216 -4.13 -4.53 17.99
CA GLU A 216 -5.11 -4.07 17.01
C GLU A 216 -6.09 -3.10 17.67
N GLY A 217 -6.65 -2.19 16.90
CA GLY A 217 -7.65 -1.23 17.38
C GLY A 217 -7.93 -0.12 16.39
N THR A 218 -8.87 0.75 16.74
CA THR A 218 -9.10 1.99 16.01
C THR A 218 -7.87 2.89 16.05
N ALA A 219 -7.75 3.84 15.12
CA ALA A 219 -6.65 4.80 15.13
C ALA A 219 -6.56 5.58 16.45
N ALA A 220 -7.71 5.94 17.04
CA ALA A 220 -7.79 6.63 18.32
C ALA A 220 -7.27 5.76 19.49
N GLU A 221 -7.69 4.48 19.56
CA GLU A 221 -7.25 3.53 20.59
C GLU A 221 -5.74 3.28 20.50
N LEU A 222 -5.21 3.05 19.30
CA LEU A 222 -3.78 2.82 19.08
C LEU A 222 -2.95 4.08 19.43
N SER A 223 -3.41 5.27 19.07
CA SER A 223 -2.74 6.54 19.41
C SER A 223 -2.71 6.80 20.91
N ALA A 224 -3.71 6.31 21.65
CA ALA A 224 -3.79 6.45 23.12
C ALA A 224 -3.01 5.36 23.86
N ASN A 225 -2.64 4.26 23.19
CA ASN A 225 -2.06 3.08 23.80
C ASN A 225 -0.64 3.33 24.36
N GLU A 226 -0.41 3.01 25.63
CA GLU A 226 0.88 3.24 26.32
C GLU A 226 2.04 2.43 25.72
N HIS A 227 1.79 1.22 25.23
CA HIS A 227 2.84 0.44 24.56
C HIS A 227 3.26 1.09 23.24
N VAL A 228 2.29 1.56 22.44
CA VAL A 228 2.54 2.29 21.19
C VAL A 228 3.34 3.56 21.47
N LYS A 229 2.94 4.35 22.48
CA LYS A 229 3.64 5.57 22.85
C LYS A 229 5.10 5.30 23.24
N LYS A 230 5.35 4.36 24.15
CA LYS A 230 6.70 4.02 24.61
C LYS A 230 7.57 3.40 23.53
N ALA A 231 7.03 2.44 22.76
CA ALA A 231 7.82 1.70 21.78
C ALA A 231 8.15 2.50 20.52
N TYR A 232 7.28 3.45 20.13
CA TYR A 232 7.37 4.08 18.82
C TYR A 232 7.36 5.62 18.84
N LEU A 233 6.80 6.25 19.87
CA LEU A 233 6.74 7.73 19.97
C LEU A 233 7.79 8.30 20.93
N GLY A 234 8.44 7.46 21.73
CA GLY A 234 9.49 7.87 22.64
C GLY A 234 9.01 8.74 23.82
N ILE A 235 7.73 8.61 24.19
CA ILE A 235 7.07 9.37 25.27
C ILE A 235 6.44 8.44 26.29
#